data_8ca746f23f67fe5f857d9e3ff9d25a7f
#
_entry.id   8ca746f23f67fe5f857d9e3ff9d25a7f
#
_cell.length_a   1.000
_cell.length_b   1.000
_cell.length_c   1.000
_cell.angle_alpha   90.00
_cell.angle_beta   90.00
_cell.angle_gamma   90.00
#
_symmetry.space_group_name_H-M   'P 1'
#
loop_
_entity.id
_entity.type
_entity.pdbx_description
1 polymer ?
#
loop_
_entity_poly.entity_id
_entity_poly.type
_entity_poly.pdbx_seq_one_letter_code
_entity_poly.pdbx_strand_id
1 'polypeptide(L)'
;EAVQAVARAIRRTRAGLKDPKRPAGTFIFAGPSGVGKTELSKALAEFLFGDDDALITVDMGEYHDSYQVSRLFGSAPGYVGYEEGGQLTEKVRRRPFSVVLFDEIEKAHERVYDSLMQVLDEGRMTDGQGREVDFRNTVIIFTSNIGTQDISKPVGMGFQDSKNANESNYQRMQNKVREGMKKHFRPEFLNRIDDVIVFRQLTEDEILPVSYTHLRAHETRED
;
A
#
# COMPACT_ATOMS: atom_id res chain seq x y z
N GLU A 1 11.01 -1.33 12.15
CA GLU A 1 11.40 -2.14 10.98
C GLU A 1 10.77 -1.60 9.68
N ALA A 2 9.44 -1.41 9.62
CA ALA A 2 8.73 -0.94 8.43
C ALA A 2 9.29 0.41 7.92
N VAL A 3 9.44 1.41 8.78
CA VAL A 3 10.03 2.72 8.43
C VAL A 3 11.44 2.58 7.86
N GLN A 4 12.26 1.71 8.45
CA GLN A 4 13.63 1.48 7.98
C GLN A 4 13.68 0.78 6.61
N ALA A 5 12.76 -0.16 6.35
CA ALA A 5 12.66 -0.85 5.07
C ALA A 5 12.27 0.14 3.96
N VAL A 6 11.23 0.94 4.18
CA VAL A 6 10.81 2.01 3.26
C VAL A 6 11.94 3.01 3.03
N ALA A 7 12.59 3.51 4.09
CA ALA A 7 13.69 4.46 3.97
C ALA A 7 14.88 3.90 3.18
N ARG A 8 15.20 2.60 3.33
CA ARG A 8 16.25 1.94 2.53
C ARG A 8 15.88 1.87 1.05
N ALA A 9 14.65 1.50 0.73
CA ALA A 9 14.19 1.40 -0.65
C ALA A 9 14.21 2.77 -1.34
N ILE A 10 13.71 3.82 -0.67
CA ILE A 10 13.73 5.19 -1.19
C ILE A 10 15.16 5.70 -1.40
N ARG A 11 16.09 5.40 -0.47
CA ARG A 11 17.51 5.75 -0.66
C ARG A 11 18.11 5.08 -1.88
N ARG A 12 17.79 3.80 -2.16
CA ARG A 12 18.25 3.10 -3.38
C ARG A 12 17.74 3.79 -4.64
N THR A 13 16.47 4.19 -4.65
CA THR A 13 15.88 4.91 -5.79
C THR A 13 16.57 6.26 -6.00
N ARG A 14 16.78 7.04 -4.94
CA ARG A 14 17.48 8.33 -5.02
C ARG A 14 18.97 8.21 -5.41
N ALA A 15 19.60 7.09 -5.09
CA ALA A 15 20.97 6.81 -5.51
C ALA A 15 21.10 6.37 -6.99
N GLY A 16 20.00 6.35 -7.75
CA GLY A 16 20.01 5.95 -9.16
C GLY A 16 20.20 4.44 -9.38
N LEU A 17 20.04 3.65 -8.34
CA LEU A 17 20.20 2.18 -8.40
C LEU A 17 18.92 1.46 -8.89
N LYS A 18 17.85 2.21 -9.16
CA LYS A 18 16.57 1.71 -9.67
C LYS A 18 16.35 2.22 -11.10
N ASP A 19 15.60 1.46 -11.89
CA ASP A 19 15.16 1.87 -13.21
C ASP A 19 14.38 3.20 -13.12
N PRO A 20 14.83 4.28 -13.77
CA PRO A 20 14.20 5.60 -13.71
C PRO A 20 12.80 5.63 -14.36
N LYS A 21 12.46 4.59 -15.11
CA LYS A 21 11.13 4.46 -15.72
C LYS A 21 10.07 3.98 -14.74
N ARG A 22 10.45 3.39 -13.60
CA ARG A 22 9.52 2.81 -12.62
C ARG A 22 9.14 3.83 -11.53
N PRO A 23 8.00 3.63 -10.82
CA PRO A 23 7.65 4.44 -9.65
C PRO A 23 8.79 4.54 -8.63
N ALA A 24 8.85 5.64 -7.86
CA ALA A 24 9.91 5.88 -6.89
C ALA A 24 10.04 4.78 -5.82
N GLY A 25 8.94 4.13 -5.48
CA GLY A 25 8.92 2.97 -4.58
C GLY A 25 7.62 2.19 -4.75
N THR A 26 7.68 0.87 -4.56
CA THR A 26 6.51 -0.01 -4.65
C THR A 26 6.54 -1.02 -3.51
N PHE A 27 5.56 -0.97 -2.61
CA PHE A 27 5.55 -1.75 -1.37
C PHE A 27 4.23 -2.49 -1.17
N ILE A 28 4.28 -3.65 -0.52
CA ILE A 28 3.11 -4.27 0.08
C ILE A 28 3.23 -4.19 1.61
N PHE A 29 2.24 -3.60 2.26
CA PHE A 29 2.07 -3.57 3.70
C PHE A 29 1.10 -4.67 4.10
N ALA A 30 1.62 -5.78 4.59
CA ALA A 30 0.85 -6.96 4.98
C ALA A 30 0.70 -7.02 6.50
N GLY A 31 -0.51 -7.27 6.96
CA GLY A 31 -0.77 -7.38 8.39
C GLY A 31 -2.26 -7.33 8.72
N PRO A 32 -2.65 -7.67 9.95
CA PRO A 32 -4.03 -7.57 10.40
C PRO A 32 -4.60 -6.15 10.24
N SER A 33 -5.91 -6.01 10.32
CA SER A 33 -6.55 -4.68 10.36
C SER A 33 -6.17 -3.95 11.65
N GLY A 34 -6.07 -2.61 11.61
CA GLY A 34 -5.82 -1.77 12.77
C GLY A 34 -4.37 -1.72 13.28
N VAL A 35 -3.40 -2.30 12.59
CA VAL A 35 -1.97 -2.27 13.01
C VAL A 35 -1.19 -1.02 12.53
N GLY A 36 -1.87 -0.03 11.94
CA GLY A 36 -1.25 1.24 11.55
C GLY A 36 -0.69 1.28 10.12
N LYS A 37 -1.11 0.39 9.21
CA LYS A 37 -0.65 0.40 7.80
C LYS A 37 -0.97 1.74 7.10
N THR A 38 -2.19 2.23 7.24
CA THR A 38 -2.65 3.49 6.66
C THR A 38 -1.98 4.69 7.32
N GLU A 39 -1.82 4.67 8.64
CA GLU A 39 -1.11 5.73 9.38
C GLU A 39 0.35 5.85 8.95
N LEU A 40 1.05 4.72 8.75
CA LEU A 40 2.41 4.78 8.23
C LEU A 40 2.46 5.36 6.82
N SER A 41 1.46 5.05 5.97
CA SER A 41 1.38 5.61 4.61
C SER A 41 1.18 7.12 4.62
N LYS A 42 0.36 7.63 5.56
CA LYS A 42 0.14 9.06 5.79
C LYS A 42 1.43 9.75 6.28
N ALA A 43 2.04 9.21 7.32
CA ALA A 43 3.33 9.72 7.83
C ALA A 43 4.43 9.71 6.76
N LEU A 44 4.41 8.74 5.86
CA LEU A 44 5.34 8.67 4.74
C LEU A 44 5.08 9.77 3.71
N ALA A 45 3.82 10.09 3.40
CA ALA A 45 3.45 11.17 2.50
C ALA A 45 3.93 12.53 3.05
N GLU A 46 3.67 12.79 4.32
CA GLU A 46 4.17 13.98 5.02
C GLU A 46 5.71 14.06 5.03
N PHE A 47 6.38 12.96 5.36
CA PHE A 47 7.84 12.92 5.40
C PHE A 47 8.50 13.12 4.04
N LEU A 48 7.94 12.55 2.98
CA LEU A 48 8.55 12.59 1.63
C LEU A 48 8.24 13.88 0.88
N PHE A 49 7.01 14.37 1.04
CA PHE A 49 6.47 15.45 0.20
C PHE A 49 6.08 16.69 1.00
N GLY A 50 6.19 16.65 2.35
CA GLY A 50 5.93 17.79 3.24
C GLY A 50 4.45 18.18 3.36
N ASP A 51 3.55 17.27 2.94
CA ASP A 51 2.10 17.52 2.91
C ASP A 51 1.37 16.19 3.15
N ASP A 52 0.50 16.11 4.15
CA ASP A 52 -0.31 14.93 4.43
C ASP A 52 -1.39 14.71 3.35
N ASP A 53 -1.82 15.77 2.67
CA ASP A 53 -2.67 15.71 1.48
C ASP A 53 -1.97 15.07 0.26
N ALA A 54 -0.66 14.83 0.31
CA ALA A 54 0.05 14.06 -0.71
C ALA A 54 -0.26 12.55 -0.65
N LEU A 55 -1.13 12.10 0.24
CA LEU A 55 -1.66 10.74 0.26
C LEU A 55 -2.93 10.63 -0.59
N ILE A 56 -2.86 9.80 -1.63
CA ILE A 56 -4.00 9.42 -2.47
C ILE A 56 -4.46 8.02 -2.05
N THR A 57 -5.57 7.91 -1.35
CA THR A 57 -6.12 6.61 -0.93
C THR A 57 -7.18 6.13 -1.92
N VAL A 58 -7.12 4.83 -2.23
CA VAL A 58 -8.08 4.10 -3.08
C VAL A 58 -8.45 2.80 -2.37
N ASP A 59 -9.71 2.67 -1.95
CA ASP A 59 -10.24 1.44 -1.35
C ASP A 59 -10.59 0.44 -2.46
N MET A 60 -9.89 -0.69 -2.48
CA MET A 60 -10.10 -1.72 -3.50
C MET A 60 -11.40 -2.51 -3.31
N GLY A 61 -12.03 -2.41 -2.14
CA GLY A 61 -13.38 -2.91 -1.93
C GLY A 61 -14.43 -2.26 -2.82
N GLU A 62 -14.20 -1.01 -3.26
CA GLU A 62 -15.05 -0.30 -4.22
C GLU A 62 -14.83 -0.73 -5.67
N TYR A 63 -13.75 -1.48 -5.99
CA TYR A 63 -13.33 -1.84 -7.35
C TYR A 63 -13.29 -3.36 -7.57
N HIS A 64 -14.27 -4.06 -7.02
CA HIS A 64 -14.42 -5.50 -7.19
C HIS A 64 -15.08 -5.91 -8.51
N ASP A 65 -15.77 -4.98 -9.20
CA ASP A 65 -16.43 -5.20 -10.50
C ASP A 65 -15.68 -4.54 -11.65
N SER A 66 -15.70 -5.18 -12.81
CA SER A 66 -15.02 -4.68 -14.02
C SER A 66 -15.48 -3.27 -14.47
N TYR A 67 -16.73 -2.92 -14.21
CA TYR A 67 -17.27 -1.59 -14.52
C TYR A 67 -16.61 -0.50 -13.66
N GLN A 68 -16.38 -0.78 -12.39
CA GLN A 68 -15.78 0.16 -11.44
C GLN A 68 -14.30 0.45 -11.77
N VAL A 69 -13.61 -0.52 -12.40
CA VAL A 69 -12.21 -0.31 -12.86
C VAL A 69 -12.11 0.86 -13.85
N SER A 70 -13.12 1.01 -14.73
CA SER A 70 -13.16 2.14 -15.67
C SER A 70 -13.30 3.49 -14.96
N ARG A 71 -13.95 3.56 -13.80
CA ARG A 71 -14.01 4.77 -12.98
C ARG A 71 -12.65 5.12 -12.37
N LEU A 72 -11.84 4.11 -12.06
CA LEU A 72 -10.53 4.32 -11.45
C LEU A 72 -9.52 4.90 -12.45
N PHE A 73 -9.45 4.33 -13.66
CA PHE A 73 -8.44 4.67 -14.66
C PHE A 73 -8.98 5.51 -15.84
N GLY A 74 -10.30 5.67 -15.94
CA GLY A 74 -10.99 6.34 -17.03
C GLY A 74 -11.69 5.37 -17.98
N SER A 75 -12.83 5.79 -18.51
CA SER A 75 -13.63 5.04 -19.49
C SER A 75 -13.14 5.29 -20.91
N ALA A 76 -13.23 4.28 -21.77
CA ALA A 76 -12.95 4.46 -23.18
C ALA A 76 -13.98 5.37 -23.85
N PRO A 77 -13.64 6.03 -24.99
CA PRO A 77 -14.58 6.86 -25.74
C PRO A 77 -15.89 6.12 -26.05
N GLY A 78 -17.01 6.80 -25.82
CA GLY A 78 -18.35 6.26 -26.05
C GLY A 78 -18.98 5.51 -24.88
N TYR A 79 -18.26 5.35 -23.75
CA TYR A 79 -18.83 4.78 -22.53
C TYR A 79 -19.19 5.86 -21.52
N VAL A 80 -20.17 5.55 -20.65
CA VAL A 80 -20.60 6.44 -19.55
C VAL A 80 -19.42 6.76 -18.63
N GLY A 81 -19.23 8.04 -18.31
CA GLY A 81 -18.13 8.53 -17.45
C GLY A 81 -16.84 8.88 -18.21
N TYR A 82 -16.83 8.85 -19.54
CA TYR A 82 -15.66 9.23 -20.34
C TYR A 82 -15.19 10.68 -20.07
N GLU A 83 -16.12 11.62 -19.90
CA GLU A 83 -15.80 13.05 -19.67
C GLU A 83 -15.23 13.33 -18.29
N GLU A 84 -15.52 12.49 -17.31
CA GLU A 84 -15.07 12.68 -15.92
C GLU A 84 -13.60 12.35 -15.70
N GLY A 85 -12.98 11.60 -16.63
CA GLY A 85 -11.63 11.06 -16.43
C GLY A 85 -11.58 9.93 -15.38
N GLY A 86 -10.41 9.35 -15.16
CA GLY A 86 -10.24 8.35 -14.09
C GLY A 86 -9.96 9.00 -12.73
N GLN A 87 -10.60 8.51 -11.70
CA GLN A 87 -10.46 9.07 -10.34
C GLN A 87 -9.01 9.06 -9.84
N LEU A 88 -8.28 7.98 -10.09
CA LEU A 88 -6.87 7.89 -9.72
C LEU A 88 -5.99 8.72 -10.65
N THR A 89 -6.18 8.58 -11.96
CA THR A 89 -5.35 9.27 -12.96
C THR A 89 -5.45 10.79 -12.84
N GLU A 90 -6.63 11.33 -12.57
CA GLU A 90 -6.82 12.77 -12.33
C GLU A 90 -6.14 13.23 -11.03
N LYS A 91 -6.23 12.45 -9.93
CA LYS A 91 -5.55 12.78 -8.67
C LYS A 91 -4.03 12.80 -8.84
N VAL A 92 -3.45 11.78 -9.49
CA VAL A 92 -2.00 11.70 -9.73
C VAL A 92 -1.52 12.79 -10.69
N ARG A 93 -2.30 13.10 -11.74
CA ARG A 93 -1.98 14.18 -12.67
C ARG A 93 -1.92 15.55 -11.96
N ARG A 94 -2.80 15.79 -10.99
CA ARG A 94 -2.81 17.02 -10.18
C ARG A 94 -1.69 17.05 -9.15
N ARG A 95 -1.31 15.87 -8.61
CA ARG A 95 -0.26 15.72 -7.58
C ARG A 95 0.71 14.60 -7.98
N PRO A 96 1.66 14.85 -8.90
CA PRO A 96 2.59 13.83 -9.38
C PRO A 96 3.58 13.36 -8.32
N PHE A 97 3.83 14.17 -7.28
CA PHE A 97 4.62 13.81 -6.11
C PHE A 97 3.68 13.41 -4.98
N SER A 98 3.34 12.13 -4.91
CA SER A 98 2.36 11.62 -3.94
C SER A 98 2.65 10.18 -3.52
N VAL A 99 2.08 9.78 -2.40
CA VAL A 99 1.92 8.38 -2.01
C VAL A 99 0.55 7.92 -2.49
N VAL A 100 0.52 6.85 -3.28
CA VAL A 100 -0.73 6.22 -3.73
C VAL A 100 -0.92 4.94 -2.93
N LEU A 101 -1.94 4.93 -2.08
CA LEU A 101 -2.31 3.81 -1.23
C LEU A 101 -3.49 3.06 -1.83
N PHE A 102 -3.28 1.81 -2.23
CA PHE A 102 -4.33 0.88 -2.61
C PHE A 102 -4.66 0.02 -1.40
N ASP A 103 -5.78 0.30 -0.74
CA ASP A 103 -6.18 -0.41 0.47
C ASP A 103 -6.93 -1.70 0.12
N GLU A 104 -6.58 -2.81 0.81
CA GLU A 104 -7.15 -4.15 0.63
C GLU A 104 -7.06 -4.66 -0.82
N ILE A 105 -5.85 -4.62 -1.39
CA ILE A 105 -5.59 -4.98 -2.80
C ILE A 105 -6.12 -6.36 -3.21
N GLU A 106 -6.24 -7.31 -2.29
CA GLU A 106 -6.80 -8.63 -2.53
C GLU A 106 -8.29 -8.61 -2.92
N LYS A 107 -9.01 -7.52 -2.66
CA LYS A 107 -10.42 -7.35 -3.06
C LYS A 107 -10.60 -6.83 -4.49
N ALA A 108 -9.51 -6.34 -5.10
CA ALA A 108 -9.56 -5.73 -6.42
C ALA A 108 -9.92 -6.74 -7.52
N HIS A 109 -10.70 -6.28 -8.49
CA HIS A 109 -10.94 -7.04 -9.71
C HIS A 109 -9.63 -7.29 -10.50
N GLU A 110 -9.50 -8.42 -11.20
CA GLU A 110 -8.28 -8.78 -11.96
C GLU A 110 -7.81 -7.69 -12.93
N ARG A 111 -8.70 -6.97 -13.58
CA ARG A 111 -8.37 -5.85 -14.48
C ARG A 111 -7.63 -4.70 -13.81
N VAL A 112 -7.77 -4.53 -12.48
CA VAL A 112 -6.97 -3.55 -11.73
C VAL A 112 -5.50 -3.91 -11.80
N TYR A 113 -5.17 -5.18 -11.60
CA TYR A 113 -3.78 -5.66 -11.68
C TYR A 113 -3.20 -5.47 -13.08
N ASP A 114 -3.97 -5.75 -14.13
CA ASP A 114 -3.52 -5.58 -15.53
C ASP A 114 -3.17 -4.10 -15.82
N SER A 115 -4.00 -3.16 -15.35
CA SER A 115 -3.74 -1.73 -15.48
C SER A 115 -2.53 -1.28 -14.62
N LEU A 116 -2.42 -1.80 -13.39
CA LEU A 116 -1.30 -1.51 -12.51
C LEU A 116 0.02 -2.04 -13.05
N MET A 117 0.03 -3.15 -13.78
CA MET A 117 1.25 -3.68 -14.38
C MET A 117 1.93 -2.67 -15.29
N GLN A 118 1.16 -1.91 -16.10
CA GLN A 118 1.71 -0.84 -16.92
C GLN A 118 2.39 0.24 -16.06
N VAL A 119 1.72 0.67 -14.99
CA VAL A 119 2.27 1.65 -14.04
C VAL A 119 3.55 1.14 -13.39
N LEU A 120 3.58 -0.13 -12.95
CA LEU A 120 4.72 -0.71 -12.25
C LEU A 120 5.93 -0.95 -13.16
N ASP A 121 5.71 -1.18 -14.45
CA ASP A 121 6.79 -1.44 -15.43
C ASP A 121 7.29 -0.15 -16.09
N GLU A 122 6.38 0.73 -16.50
CA GLU A 122 6.71 1.92 -17.30
C GLU A 122 6.63 3.22 -16.50
N GLY A 123 6.12 3.19 -15.26
CA GLY A 123 5.91 4.38 -14.41
C GLY A 123 4.92 5.38 -15.01
N ARG A 124 4.08 4.94 -15.93
CA ARG A 124 3.09 5.76 -16.61
C ARG A 124 1.91 4.90 -17.04
N MET A 125 0.79 5.53 -17.28
CA MET A 125 -0.36 4.91 -17.93
C MET A 125 -1.11 5.91 -18.78
N THR A 126 -1.82 5.41 -19.78
CA THR A 126 -2.74 6.21 -20.60
C THR A 126 -4.14 6.13 -19.99
N ASP A 127 -4.73 7.27 -19.68
CA ASP A 127 -6.11 7.32 -19.19
C ASP A 127 -7.14 7.10 -20.31
N GLY A 128 -8.41 6.99 -19.93
CA GLY A 128 -9.50 6.79 -20.90
C GLY A 128 -9.64 7.90 -21.94
N GLN A 129 -9.07 9.08 -21.70
CA GLN A 129 -9.08 10.23 -22.61
C GLN A 129 -7.83 10.28 -23.52
N GLY A 130 -6.97 9.27 -23.45
CA GLY A 130 -5.74 9.20 -24.25
C GLY A 130 -4.58 10.06 -23.68
N ARG A 131 -4.69 10.59 -22.46
CA ARG A 131 -3.63 11.38 -21.83
C ARG A 131 -2.68 10.46 -21.08
N GLU A 132 -1.38 10.72 -21.20
CA GLU A 132 -0.36 10.04 -20.43
C GLU A 132 -0.29 10.64 -19.01
N VAL A 133 -0.35 9.78 -18.00
CA VAL A 133 -0.24 10.13 -16.58
C VAL A 133 1.05 9.52 -16.03
N ASP A 134 1.89 10.36 -15.44
CA ASP A 134 3.22 10.00 -14.95
C ASP A 134 3.18 9.60 -13.46
N PHE A 135 3.59 8.36 -13.17
CA PHE A 135 3.69 7.79 -11.82
C PHE A 135 5.13 7.63 -11.33
N ARG A 136 6.14 8.07 -12.09
CA ARG A 136 7.57 7.86 -11.75
C ARG A 136 7.97 8.53 -10.45
N ASN A 137 7.31 9.62 -10.08
CA ASN A 137 7.57 10.35 -8.84
C ASN A 137 6.62 9.93 -7.70
N THR A 138 5.78 8.92 -7.91
CA THR A 138 4.90 8.41 -6.86
C THR A 138 5.55 7.27 -6.09
N VAL A 139 5.17 7.12 -4.82
CA VAL A 139 5.39 5.92 -4.04
C VAL A 139 4.08 5.14 -4.00
N ILE A 140 4.09 3.90 -4.45
CA ILE A 140 2.91 3.04 -4.49
C ILE A 140 2.95 2.09 -3.32
N ILE A 141 1.88 2.05 -2.55
CA ILE A 141 1.71 1.18 -1.40
C ILE A 141 0.42 0.37 -1.59
N PHE A 142 0.51 -0.92 -1.45
CA PHE A 142 -0.63 -1.83 -1.40
C PHE A 142 -0.78 -2.32 0.04
N THR A 143 -1.97 -2.26 0.63
CA THR A 143 -2.21 -2.97 1.88
C THR A 143 -2.88 -4.31 1.60
N SER A 144 -2.60 -5.28 2.46
CA SER A 144 -3.22 -6.60 2.39
C SER A 144 -3.31 -7.24 3.78
N ASN A 145 -4.35 -8.04 4.00
CA ASN A 145 -4.50 -8.86 5.19
C ASN A 145 -4.28 -10.37 4.91
N ILE A 146 -3.83 -10.72 3.71
CA ILE A 146 -3.55 -12.11 3.32
C ILE A 146 -2.48 -12.73 4.21
N GLY A 147 -2.72 -13.98 4.64
CA GLY A 147 -1.82 -14.75 5.47
C GLY A 147 -1.79 -14.35 6.95
N THR A 148 -2.62 -13.38 7.36
CA THR A 148 -2.66 -12.90 8.76
C THR A 148 -3.91 -13.37 9.54
N GLN A 149 -4.93 -13.88 8.85
CA GLN A 149 -6.20 -14.31 9.46
C GLN A 149 -6.05 -15.49 10.44
N ASP A 150 -5.05 -16.37 10.24
CA ASP A 150 -4.81 -17.54 11.09
C ASP A 150 -3.86 -17.29 12.28
N ILE A 151 -3.32 -16.07 12.40
CA ILE A 151 -2.30 -15.74 13.42
C ILE A 151 -2.94 -15.36 14.76
N SER A 152 -4.22 -15.02 14.75
CA SER A 152 -5.00 -14.66 15.95
C SER A 152 -5.34 -15.85 16.86
N LYS A 153 -5.03 -17.09 16.48
CA LYS A 153 -5.21 -18.26 17.35
C LYS A 153 -3.95 -18.45 18.21
N PRO A 154 -4.05 -18.35 19.53
CA PRO A 154 -2.93 -18.65 20.40
C PRO A 154 -2.53 -20.11 20.18
N VAL A 155 -1.34 -20.32 19.63
CA VAL A 155 -0.73 -21.66 19.58
C VAL A 155 -0.43 -22.04 21.03
N GLY A 156 -0.99 -23.18 21.47
CA GLY A 156 -1.03 -23.69 22.82
C GLY A 156 0.21 -23.46 23.65
N MET A 157 -0.05 -23.15 24.93
CA MET A 157 0.91 -22.90 25.99
C MET A 157 2.01 -23.98 26.05
N GLY A 158 3.19 -23.64 25.51
CA GLY A 158 4.44 -24.31 25.82
C GLY A 158 5.38 -23.24 26.37
N PHE A 159 5.87 -23.45 27.58
CA PHE A 159 6.85 -22.61 28.29
C PHE A 159 8.10 -22.48 27.42
N GLN A 160 8.30 -21.35 26.76
CA GLN A 160 9.59 -20.98 26.15
C GLN A 160 9.83 -19.48 26.43
N ASP A 161 11.11 -19.16 26.67
CA ASP A 161 11.61 -17.82 27.00
C ASP A 161 11.05 -16.74 26.03
N SER A 162 10.46 -15.72 26.59
CA SER A 162 9.61 -14.74 25.92
C SER A 162 10.24 -13.95 24.75
N LYS A 163 11.57 -13.79 24.75
CA LYS A 163 12.26 -13.05 23.65
C LYS A 163 12.48 -13.90 22.40
N ASN A 164 12.90 -15.16 22.56
CA ASN A 164 13.11 -16.09 21.43
C ASN A 164 11.77 -16.55 20.81
N ALA A 165 10.69 -16.59 21.58
CA ALA A 165 9.37 -16.94 21.10
C ALA A 165 8.78 -15.84 20.16
N ASN A 166 8.99 -14.58 20.48
CA ASN A 166 8.48 -13.45 19.66
C ASN A 166 9.18 -13.36 18.30
N GLU A 167 10.49 -13.59 18.23
CA GLU A 167 11.25 -13.57 16.98
C GLU A 167 10.90 -14.78 16.08
N SER A 168 10.74 -15.95 16.67
CA SER A 168 10.32 -17.16 15.96
C SER A 168 8.86 -17.03 15.43
N ASN A 169 7.98 -16.38 16.19
CA ASN A 169 6.59 -16.10 15.76
C ASN A 169 6.54 -15.10 14.62
N TYR A 170 7.37 -14.06 14.64
CA TYR A 170 7.45 -13.07 13.58
C TYR A 170 7.96 -13.69 12.26
N GLN A 171 8.99 -14.52 12.31
CA GLN A 171 9.49 -15.25 11.13
C GLN A 171 8.44 -16.20 10.55
N ARG A 172 7.70 -16.92 11.40
CA ARG A 172 6.58 -17.77 10.95
C ARG A 172 5.48 -16.94 10.27
N MET A 173 5.15 -15.77 10.83
CA MET A 173 4.20 -14.84 10.24
C MET A 173 4.67 -14.36 8.86
N GLN A 174 5.92 -13.93 8.74
CA GLN A 174 6.48 -13.52 7.45
C GLN A 174 6.40 -14.63 6.40
N ASN A 175 6.71 -15.87 6.77
CA ASN A 175 6.63 -17.01 5.85
C ASN A 175 5.20 -17.28 5.42
N LYS A 176 4.23 -17.28 6.35
CA LYS A 176 2.81 -17.45 6.03
C LYS A 176 2.27 -16.35 5.10
N VAL A 177 2.63 -15.10 5.38
CA VAL A 177 2.27 -13.96 4.52
C VAL A 177 2.85 -14.14 3.12
N ARG A 178 4.13 -14.47 2.99
CA ARG A 178 4.78 -14.71 1.70
C ARG A 178 4.14 -15.87 0.92
N GLU A 179 3.81 -16.97 1.61
CA GLU A 179 3.11 -18.10 0.98
C GLU A 179 1.69 -17.73 0.55
N GLY A 180 0.95 -17.01 1.40
CA GLY A 180 -0.38 -16.51 1.08
C GLY A 180 -0.38 -15.58 -0.14
N MET A 181 0.59 -14.67 -0.22
CA MET A 181 0.75 -13.77 -1.36
C MET A 181 1.06 -14.52 -2.66
N LYS A 182 1.99 -15.51 -2.62
CA LYS A 182 2.30 -16.34 -3.79
C LYS A 182 1.13 -17.16 -4.30
N LYS A 183 0.18 -17.51 -3.43
CA LYS A 183 -1.05 -18.23 -3.81
C LYS A 183 -2.11 -17.31 -4.40
N HIS A 184 -2.14 -16.04 -3.95
CA HIS A 184 -3.20 -15.10 -4.33
C HIS A 184 -2.81 -14.22 -5.51
N PHE A 185 -1.59 -13.70 -5.53
CA PHE A 185 -1.12 -12.79 -6.56
C PHE A 185 -0.30 -13.50 -7.63
N ARG A 186 -0.43 -13.02 -8.87
CA ARG A 186 0.39 -13.51 -9.99
C ARG A 186 1.87 -13.22 -9.74
N PRO A 187 2.78 -14.12 -10.09
CA PRO A 187 4.23 -13.92 -9.91
C PRO A 187 4.75 -12.63 -10.57
N GLU A 188 4.18 -12.27 -11.72
CA GLU A 188 4.53 -11.07 -12.46
C GLU A 188 4.30 -9.80 -11.61
N PHE A 189 3.17 -9.72 -10.89
CA PHE A 189 2.86 -8.60 -10.00
C PHE A 189 3.85 -8.56 -8.83
N LEU A 190 4.06 -9.68 -8.14
CA LEU A 190 4.98 -9.75 -6.99
C LEU A 190 6.42 -9.37 -7.35
N ASN A 191 6.88 -9.69 -8.57
CA ASN A 191 8.22 -9.35 -9.05
C ASN A 191 8.43 -7.85 -9.29
N ARG A 192 7.37 -7.04 -9.32
CA ARG A 192 7.44 -5.56 -9.44
C ARG A 192 7.44 -4.86 -8.10
N ILE A 193 7.17 -5.59 -7.04
CA ILE A 193 7.17 -5.05 -5.67
C ILE A 193 8.62 -4.98 -5.17
N ASP A 194 9.02 -3.83 -4.67
CA ASP A 194 10.37 -3.61 -4.13
C ASP A 194 10.58 -4.31 -2.80
N ASP A 195 9.55 -4.30 -1.93
CA ASP A 195 9.61 -4.99 -0.64
C ASP A 195 8.21 -5.30 -0.09
N VAL A 196 8.12 -6.38 0.69
CA VAL A 196 6.90 -6.77 1.42
C VAL A 196 7.16 -6.59 2.91
N ILE A 197 6.48 -5.61 3.50
CA ILE A 197 6.63 -5.23 4.90
C ILE A 197 5.50 -5.85 5.70
N VAL A 198 5.87 -6.71 6.64
CA VAL A 198 4.90 -7.43 7.48
C VAL A 198 4.73 -6.69 8.80
N PHE A 199 3.50 -6.26 9.08
CA PHE A 199 3.11 -5.61 10.32
C PHE A 199 2.65 -6.68 11.31
N ARG A 200 3.22 -6.65 12.52
CA ARG A 200 2.75 -7.47 13.64
C ARG A 200 1.59 -6.77 14.35
N GLN A 201 0.83 -7.54 15.10
CA GLN A 201 -0.12 -6.95 16.06
C GLN A 201 0.64 -6.08 17.06
N LEU A 202 0.06 -4.93 17.39
CA LEU A 202 0.60 -4.07 18.43
C LEU A 202 0.37 -4.74 19.79
N THR A 203 1.36 -4.68 20.65
CA THR A 203 1.23 -5.09 22.06
C THR A 203 0.44 -4.02 22.85
N GLU A 204 -0.12 -4.38 23.99
CA GLU A 204 -0.85 -3.43 24.85
C GLU A 204 -0.01 -2.20 25.19
N ASP A 205 1.28 -2.38 25.45
CA ASP A 205 2.23 -1.31 25.74
C ASP A 205 2.49 -0.38 24.54
N GLU A 206 2.32 -0.88 23.32
CA GLU A 206 2.48 -0.11 22.07
C GLU A 206 1.19 0.62 21.68
N ILE A 207 0.03 0.15 22.15
CA ILE A 207 -1.28 0.79 21.87
C ILE A 207 -1.47 2.06 22.69
N LEU A 208 -1.00 2.07 23.95
CA LEU A 208 -1.17 3.20 24.86
C LEU A 208 -0.63 4.53 24.32
N PRO A 209 0.62 4.62 23.78
CA PRO A 209 1.12 5.87 23.20
C PRO A 209 0.33 6.35 21.98
N VAL A 210 -0.19 5.42 21.15
CA VAL A 210 -0.95 5.74 19.93
C VAL A 210 -2.30 6.36 20.29
N SER A 211 -2.98 5.85 21.33
CA SER A 211 -4.26 6.41 21.78
C SER A 211 -4.10 7.83 22.34
N TYR A 212 -3.00 8.13 23.04
CA TYR A 212 -2.71 9.46 23.56
C TYR A 212 -2.41 10.49 22.46
N THR A 213 -1.73 10.10 21.38
CA THR A 213 -1.47 11.00 20.26
C THR A 213 -2.74 11.32 19.48
N HIS A 214 -3.65 10.37 19.31
CA HIS A 214 -4.96 10.61 18.67
C HIS A 214 -5.86 11.53 19.52
N LEU A 215 -5.90 11.37 20.84
CA LEU A 215 -6.68 12.23 21.73
C LEU A 215 -6.16 13.67 21.71
N ARG A 216 -4.84 13.89 21.77
CA ARG A 216 -4.24 15.23 21.65
C ARG A 216 -4.49 15.90 20.31
N ALA A 217 -4.47 15.16 19.21
CA ALA A 217 -4.74 15.70 17.88
C ALA A 217 -6.21 16.14 17.70
N HIS A 218 -7.15 15.58 18.47
CA HIS A 218 -8.54 16.04 18.52
C HIS A 218 -8.74 17.27 19.40
N GLU A 219 -8.07 17.35 20.55
CA GLU A 219 -8.17 18.49 21.45
C GLU A 219 -7.60 19.81 20.86
N THR A 220 -6.57 19.72 20.00
CA THR A 220 -5.98 20.92 19.36
C THR A 220 -6.74 21.41 18.12
N ARG A 221 -7.85 20.78 17.72
CA ARG A 221 -8.71 21.24 16.62
C ARG A 221 -9.98 21.99 17.07
N GLU A 222 -10.22 22.10 18.36
CA GLU A 222 -11.41 22.79 18.93
C GLU A 222 -11.10 24.15 19.56
N ASP A 223 -9.87 24.68 19.42
CA ASP A 223 -9.50 26.06 19.83
C ASP A 223 -9.33 27.00 18.63
#